data_c8451b0a9d9138e9fffeb14de4c4ed9b
#
_entry.id   c8451b0a9d9138e9fffeb14de4c4ed9b
#
_cell.length_a   1.000
_cell.length_b   1.000
_cell.length_c   1.000
_cell.angle_alpha   90.00
_cell.angle_beta   90.00
_cell.angle_gamma   90.00
#
_symmetry.space_group_name_H-M   'P 1'
#
loop_
_entity.id
_entity.type
_entity.pdbx_description
1 polymer ?
#
loop_
_entity_poly.entity_id
_entity_poly.type
_entity_poly.pdbx_seq_one_letter_code
_entity_poly.pdbx_strand_id
1 'polypeptide(L)'
;MCIRDSSQVNIEDLLRSLKAKDFEKVRKWCVNNLDSDAQILMRRIYDALYENFDNLSKAAAVPIVAKYQYNSTFVADQEINLLAFLTEIMVECEFK
;
A
#
# COMPACT_ATOMS: atom_id res chain seq x y z
N MET A 1 -0.57 -4.04 24.61
CA MET A 1 -0.72 -3.81 24.12
C MET A 1 -0.79 -3.31 23.10
N CYS A 2 -1.03 -3.00 22.81
CA CYS A 2 -1.33 -2.34 21.80
C CYS A 2 -0.39 -2.10 20.80
N ILE A 3 0.73 -2.40 20.92
CA ILE A 3 1.76 -2.09 20.04
C ILE A 3 1.54 -2.57 18.66
N ARG A 4 1.16 -3.79 18.48
CA ARG A 4 0.95 -4.29 17.16
C ARG A 4 -0.23 -3.64 16.51
N ASP A 5 -1.07 -3.06 17.30
CA ASP A 5 -2.24 -2.43 16.74
C ASP A 5 -1.92 -1.16 16.01
N SER A 6 -0.83 -0.52 16.36
CA SER A 6 -0.53 0.76 15.74
C SER A 6 -0.30 0.62 14.24
N SER A 7 0.22 -0.49 13.77
CA SER A 7 0.42 -0.64 12.34
C SER A 7 -0.89 -0.76 11.60
N GLN A 8 -1.93 -1.29 12.23
CA GLN A 8 -3.23 -1.37 11.60
C GLN A 8 -3.94 -0.04 11.55
N VAL A 9 -3.74 0.75 12.59
CA VAL A 9 -4.34 2.08 12.61
C VAL A 9 -3.85 2.91 11.43
N ASN A 10 -2.60 2.76 11.09
CA ASN A 10 -2.02 3.56 10.03
C ASN A 10 -2.55 3.22 8.66
N ILE A 11 -3.15 2.05 8.48
CA ILE A 11 -3.75 1.70 7.19
C ILE A 11 -4.92 2.62 6.86
N GLU A 12 -5.68 3.05 7.85
CA GLU A 12 -6.78 3.96 7.57
C GLU A 12 -6.29 5.32 7.07
N ASP A 13 -5.19 5.80 7.64
CA ASP A 13 -4.59 7.03 7.14
C ASP A 13 -4.13 6.87 5.71
N LEU A 14 -3.55 5.74 5.39
CA LEU A 14 -3.12 5.46 4.04
C LEU A 14 -4.31 5.44 3.08
N LEU A 15 -5.40 4.81 3.47
CA LEU A 15 -6.59 4.77 2.64
C LEU A 15 -7.11 6.17 2.34
N ARG A 16 -7.16 7.02 3.33
CA ARG A 16 -7.62 8.39 3.12
C ARG A 16 -6.70 9.13 2.15
N SER A 17 -5.40 8.94 2.30
CA SER A 17 -4.44 9.59 1.42
C SER A 17 -4.58 9.12 -0.01
N LEU A 18 -4.80 7.83 -0.20
CA LEU A 18 -4.98 7.27 -1.53
C LEU A 18 -6.26 7.76 -2.17
N LYS A 19 -7.34 7.83 -1.40
CA LYS A 19 -8.61 8.34 -1.93
C LYS A 19 -8.50 9.79 -2.35
N ALA A 20 -7.74 10.57 -1.59
CA ALA A 20 -7.53 11.98 -1.90
C ALA A 20 -6.49 12.17 -2.99
N LYS A 21 -5.78 11.12 -3.35
CA LYS A 21 -4.67 11.17 -4.31
C LYS A 21 -3.61 12.16 -3.88
N ASP A 22 -3.34 12.17 -2.56
CA ASP A 22 -2.37 13.08 -1.97
C ASP A 22 -1.02 12.39 -1.88
N PHE A 23 -0.21 12.58 -2.91
CA PHE A 23 1.07 11.89 -3.01
C PHE A 23 1.99 12.19 -1.82
N GLU A 24 2.00 13.42 -1.35
CA GLU A 24 2.87 13.78 -0.23
C GLU A 24 2.54 12.99 1.03
N LYS A 25 1.25 12.83 1.30
CA LYS A 25 0.85 12.06 2.47
C LYS A 25 1.15 10.58 2.30
N VAL A 26 0.99 10.07 1.08
CA VAL A 26 1.33 8.68 0.80
C VAL A 26 2.82 8.46 1.03
N ARG A 27 3.65 9.38 0.56
CA ARG A 27 5.09 9.27 0.74
C ARG A 27 5.46 9.29 2.22
N LYS A 28 4.86 10.19 2.98
CA LYS A 28 5.13 10.25 4.42
C LYS A 28 4.71 8.96 5.11
N TRP A 29 3.59 8.41 4.69
CA TRP A 29 3.14 7.15 5.27
C TRP A 29 4.18 6.05 5.03
N CYS A 30 4.73 6.00 3.82
CA CYS A 30 5.75 5.01 3.51
C CYS A 30 6.97 5.14 4.40
N VAL A 31 7.45 6.37 4.58
CA VAL A 31 8.62 6.61 5.41
C VAL A 31 8.37 6.17 6.84
N ASN A 32 7.18 6.44 7.36
CA ASN A 32 6.88 6.17 8.76
C ASN A 32 6.52 4.73 9.04
N ASN A 33 6.09 3.98 8.04
CA ASN A 33 5.51 2.66 8.27
C ASN A 33 6.26 1.51 7.62
N LEU A 34 7.26 1.80 6.80
CA LEU A 34 8.07 0.72 6.22
C LEU A 34 8.87 0.09 7.33
N ASP A 35 8.62 -1.18 7.52
CA ASP A 35 9.27 -1.91 8.58
C ASP A 35 10.12 -2.99 7.98
N SER A 36 10.22 -4.10 8.63
CA SER A 36 11.17 -5.12 8.26
C SER A 36 10.78 -5.89 7.01
N ASP A 37 9.50 -6.07 6.75
CA ASP A 37 9.09 -6.95 5.66
C ASP A 37 8.09 -6.27 4.73
N ALA A 38 8.62 -5.78 3.63
CA ALA A 38 7.81 -5.07 2.66
C ALA A 38 6.77 -5.97 2.00
N GLN A 39 7.09 -7.25 1.79
CA GLN A 39 6.14 -8.15 1.16
C GLN A 39 4.92 -8.36 2.02
N ILE A 40 5.12 -8.52 3.33
CA ILE A 40 4.01 -8.68 4.25
C ILE A 40 3.20 -7.40 4.31
N LEU A 41 3.88 -6.26 4.32
CA LEU A 41 3.19 -4.98 4.37
C LEU A 41 2.31 -4.78 3.14
N MET A 42 2.83 -5.10 1.96
CA MET A 42 2.05 -4.98 0.74
C MET A 42 0.81 -5.85 0.77
N ARG A 43 0.92 -7.07 1.28
CA ARG A 43 -0.24 -7.95 1.39
C ARG A 43 -1.27 -7.38 2.37
N ARG A 44 -0.81 -6.84 3.48
CA ARG A 44 -1.71 -6.23 4.45
C ARG A 44 -2.44 -5.04 3.86
N ILE A 45 -1.73 -4.23 3.08
CA ILE A 45 -2.34 -3.09 2.42
C ILE A 45 -3.41 -3.58 1.45
N TYR A 46 -3.09 -4.57 0.65
CA TYR A 46 -4.07 -5.11 -0.30
C TYR A 46 -5.32 -5.61 0.43
N ASP A 47 -5.14 -6.39 1.48
CA ASP A 47 -6.28 -6.94 2.21
C ASP A 47 -7.13 -5.82 2.84
N ALA A 48 -6.49 -4.79 3.36
CA ALA A 48 -7.21 -3.69 3.99
C ALA A 48 -7.95 -2.83 2.99
N LEU A 49 -7.40 -2.68 1.79
CA LEU A 49 -8.03 -1.84 0.77
C LEU A 49 -9.05 -2.58 -0.07
N TYR A 50 -9.05 -3.91 -0.01
CA TYR A 50 -9.85 -4.72 -0.91
C TYR A 50 -11.33 -4.33 -0.89
N GLU A 51 -11.88 -4.15 0.29
CA GLU A 51 -13.30 -3.82 0.42
C GLU A 51 -13.63 -2.42 -0.09
N ASN A 52 -12.62 -1.58 -0.18
CA ASN A 52 -12.82 -0.20 -0.59
C ASN A 52 -12.61 0.02 -2.08
N PHE A 53 -12.10 -0.96 -2.80
CA PHE A 53 -11.96 -0.87 -4.25
C PHE A 53 -13.30 -1.12 -4.92
N ASP A 54 -13.52 -0.51 -6.09
CA ASP A 54 -14.63 -0.95 -6.91
C ASP A 54 -14.27 -2.28 -7.56
N ASN A 55 -15.22 -2.90 -8.27
CA ASN A 55 -15.02 -4.27 -8.75
C ASN A 55 -13.87 -4.39 -9.73
N LEU A 56 -13.72 -3.42 -10.64
CA LEU A 56 -12.63 -3.48 -11.59
C LEU A 56 -11.29 -3.26 -10.93
N SER A 57 -11.27 -2.39 -9.91
CA SER A 57 -10.03 -2.09 -9.21
C SER A 57 -9.57 -3.26 -8.36
N LYS A 58 -10.49 -4.05 -7.83
CA LYS A 58 -10.10 -5.26 -7.11
C LYS A 58 -9.27 -6.16 -8.02
N ALA A 59 -9.71 -6.33 -9.26
CA ALA A 59 -8.98 -7.14 -10.22
C ALA A 59 -7.67 -6.47 -10.63
N ALA A 60 -7.69 -5.16 -10.83
CA ALA A 60 -6.51 -4.43 -11.26
C ALA A 60 -5.40 -4.45 -10.20
N ALA A 61 -5.78 -4.51 -8.94
CA ALA A 61 -4.80 -4.49 -7.85
C ALA A 61 -3.99 -5.77 -7.77
N VAL A 62 -4.55 -6.91 -8.18
CA VAL A 62 -3.88 -8.20 -8.03
C VAL A 62 -2.54 -8.24 -8.75
N PRO A 63 -2.45 -7.92 -10.05
CA PRO A 63 -1.13 -7.95 -10.70
C PRO A 63 -0.19 -6.88 -10.16
N ILE A 64 -0.72 -5.77 -9.68
CA ILE A 64 0.13 -4.74 -9.07
C ILE A 64 0.79 -5.29 -7.81
N VAL A 65 0.01 -5.92 -6.94
CA VAL A 65 0.55 -6.49 -5.71
C VAL A 65 1.58 -7.56 -6.03
N ALA A 66 1.25 -8.46 -6.97
CA ALA A 66 2.15 -9.55 -7.32
C ALA A 66 3.47 -9.03 -7.86
N LYS A 67 3.40 -8.01 -8.71
CA LYS A 67 4.61 -7.43 -9.31
C LYS A 67 5.53 -6.85 -8.24
N TYR A 68 4.97 -6.09 -7.33
CA TYR A 68 5.81 -5.42 -6.34
C TYR A 68 6.27 -6.34 -5.23
N GLN A 69 5.48 -7.36 -4.88
CA GLN A 69 5.97 -8.38 -3.96
C GLN A 69 7.16 -9.12 -4.56
N TYR A 70 7.07 -9.45 -5.85
CA TYR A 70 8.17 -10.11 -6.52
C TYR A 70 9.39 -9.20 -6.56
N ASN A 71 9.19 -7.94 -6.93
CA ASN A 71 10.29 -6.99 -7.02
C ASN A 71 10.99 -6.76 -5.68
N SER A 72 10.25 -6.85 -4.57
CA SER A 72 10.83 -6.57 -3.27
C SER A 72 11.95 -7.56 -2.92
N THR A 73 12.01 -8.70 -3.58
CA THR A 73 13.09 -9.65 -3.40
C THR A 73 14.41 -9.11 -3.94
N PHE A 74 14.35 -8.23 -4.94
CA PHE A 74 15.53 -7.79 -5.67
C PHE A 74 15.91 -6.34 -5.45
N VAL A 75 14.97 -5.49 -5.01
CA VAL A 75 15.23 -4.07 -4.98
C VAL A 75 16.19 -3.71 -3.85
N ALA A 76 17.00 -2.72 -4.11
CA ALA A 76 17.91 -2.20 -3.10
C ALA A 76 17.19 -1.27 -2.12
N ASP A 77 16.18 -0.56 -2.58
CA ASP A 77 15.49 0.43 -1.77
C ASP A 77 14.02 0.05 -1.62
N GLN A 78 13.70 -0.54 -0.47
CA GLN A 78 12.35 -0.99 -0.21
C GLN A 78 11.37 0.18 -0.08
N GLU A 79 11.84 1.31 0.40
CA GLU A 79 10.97 2.47 0.53
C GLU A 79 10.48 2.94 -0.84
N ILE A 80 11.38 3.02 -1.81
CA ILE A 80 11.01 3.41 -3.17
C ILE A 80 10.07 2.38 -3.79
N ASN A 81 10.34 1.10 -3.54
CA ASN A 81 9.50 0.05 -4.08
C ASN A 81 8.09 0.13 -3.50
N LEU A 82 7.98 0.35 -2.20
CA LEU A 82 6.68 0.50 -1.55
C LEU A 82 5.95 1.73 -2.07
N LEU A 83 6.67 2.83 -2.21
CA LEU A 83 6.08 4.07 -2.73
C LEU A 83 5.58 3.87 -4.16
N ALA A 84 6.36 3.17 -5.00
CA ALA A 84 5.93 2.89 -6.36
C ALA A 84 4.67 2.03 -6.38
N PHE A 85 4.61 1.03 -5.49
CA PHE A 85 3.42 0.20 -5.35
C PHE A 85 2.19 1.05 -5.03
N LEU A 86 2.30 1.92 -4.03
CA LEU A 86 1.16 2.73 -3.63
C LEU A 86 0.81 3.77 -4.67
N THR A 87 1.81 4.30 -5.36
CA THR A 87 1.55 5.25 -6.44
C THR A 87 0.77 4.59 -7.57
N GLU A 88 1.15 3.38 -7.93
CA GLU A 88 0.45 2.68 -8.99
C GLU A 88 -0.99 2.35 -8.56
N ILE A 89 -1.17 1.94 -7.32
CA ILE A 89 -2.52 1.71 -6.78
C ILE A 89 -3.34 3.00 -6.86
N MET A 90 -2.74 4.13 -6.50
CA MET A 90 -3.43 5.41 -6.49
C MET A 90 -3.87 5.82 -7.90
N VAL A 91 -3.03 5.54 -8.89
CA VAL A 91 -3.29 5.96 -10.27
C VAL A 91 -4.23 4.97 -10.98
N GLU A 92 -4.03 3.67 -10.76
CA GLU A 92 -4.74 2.67 -11.54
C GLU A 92 -6.04 2.18 -10.92
N CYS A 93 -6.20 2.36 -9.62
CA CYS A 93 -7.36 1.82 -8.92
C CYS A 93 -8.30 2.93 -8.46
N GLU A 94 -9.59 2.61 -8.46
CA GLU A 94 -10.60 3.54 -7.97
C GLU A 94 -11.21 3.00 -6.69
N PHE A 95 -11.58 3.89 -5.80
CA PHE A 95 -12.21 3.53 -4.54
C PHE A 95 -13.70 3.83 -4.63
N LYS A 96 -14.47 2.98 -3.97
CA LYS A 96 -15.92 3.21 -3.93
C LYS A 96 -16.29 4.50 -3.26
#